data_492ed204b102ab38f31aea85711d230b
#
_entry.id   492ed204b102ab38f31aea85711d230b
#
_cell.length_a   1.000
_cell.length_b   1.000
_cell.length_c   1.000
_cell.angle_alpha   90.00
_cell.angle_beta   90.00
_cell.angle_gamma   90.00
#
_symmetry.space_group_name_H-M   'P 1'
#
loop_
_entity.id
_entity.type
_entity.pdbx_description
1 polymer ?
#
loop_
_entity_poly.entity_id
_entity_poly.type
_entity_poly.pdbx_seq_one_letter_code
_entity_poly.pdbx_strand_id
1 'polypeptide(L)'
;DANSLKFKRTFRFEHKSGQEEVSGITVDPVKKTVWMCSWVGEESGRHLYEYDLKGNYLRKVHLQPVPQWVQGVFYYNGSLFMTADDGTADDNEPDHLYRIDITSDSNAHVYMEKVFDEAIKQGEIEGLCVDPSTGDLLVHMNRGARIVLGMGKGFYPGYTEEVHEIYRYSMEAKQPPRR
;
A
#
# COMPACT_ATOMS: atom_id res chain seq x y z
N ASP A 1 -13.26 -6.42 -17.92
CA ASP A 1 -13.91 -7.75 -17.96
C ASP A 1 -12.88 -8.84 -17.64
N ALA A 2 -12.99 -9.43 -16.46
CA ALA A 2 -11.99 -10.38 -15.94
C ALA A 2 -11.88 -11.68 -16.79
N ASN A 3 -12.93 -12.05 -17.49
CA ASN A 3 -12.92 -13.27 -18.31
C ASN A 3 -12.31 -13.05 -19.71
N SER A 4 -12.43 -11.86 -20.24
CA SER A 4 -12.01 -11.54 -21.62
C SER A 4 -10.87 -10.55 -21.69
N LEU A 5 -10.48 -9.93 -20.57
CA LEU A 5 -9.53 -8.82 -20.45
C LEU A 5 -9.81 -7.64 -21.40
N LYS A 6 -11.06 -7.53 -21.88
CA LYS A 6 -11.46 -6.42 -22.74
C LYS A 6 -11.53 -5.14 -21.93
N PHE A 7 -10.90 -4.11 -22.46
CA PHE A 7 -11.02 -2.75 -21.95
C PHE A 7 -12.49 -2.36 -21.88
N LYS A 8 -12.93 -1.82 -20.74
CA LYS A 8 -14.30 -1.32 -20.56
C LYS A 8 -14.35 0.20 -20.55
N ARG A 9 -13.57 0.82 -19.68
CA ARG A 9 -13.55 2.26 -19.51
C ARG A 9 -12.37 2.71 -18.68
N THR A 10 -12.08 4.00 -18.73
CA THR A 10 -11.30 4.72 -17.73
C THR A 10 -12.20 5.69 -16.97
N PHE A 11 -11.79 6.06 -15.78
CA PHE A 11 -12.20 7.31 -15.15
C PHE A 11 -10.96 8.05 -14.66
N ARG A 12 -11.07 9.37 -14.57
CA ARG A 12 -10.01 10.21 -14.04
C ARG A 12 -10.42 10.67 -12.66
N PHE A 13 -9.45 10.79 -11.75
CA PHE A 13 -9.72 11.44 -10.47
C PHE A 13 -10.09 12.93 -10.71
N GLU A 14 -11.01 13.41 -9.91
CA GLU A 14 -11.57 14.74 -10.08
C GLU A 14 -10.64 15.81 -9.48
N HIS A 15 -10.46 16.94 -10.17
CA HIS A 15 -9.65 18.06 -9.67
C HIS A 15 -10.03 18.53 -8.26
N LYS A 16 -11.33 18.49 -7.93
CA LYS A 16 -11.80 18.88 -6.59
C LYS A 16 -11.30 17.97 -5.46
N SER A 17 -10.80 16.77 -5.77
CA SER A 17 -10.23 15.87 -4.77
C SER A 17 -8.89 16.37 -4.23
N GLY A 18 -8.15 17.10 -5.05
CA GLY A 18 -6.75 17.45 -4.78
C GLY A 18 -5.80 16.26 -4.90
N GLN A 19 -6.25 15.14 -5.50
CA GLN A 19 -5.41 13.99 -5.79
C GLN A 19 -4.58 14.26 -7.03
N GLU A 20 -3.27 14.08 -6.96
CA GLU A 20 -2.33 14.36 -8.04
C GLU A 20 -1.83 13.09 -8.72
N GLU A 21 -1.78 11.99 -7.97
CA GLU A 21 -1.32 10.70 -8.48
C GLU A 21 -2.03 9.51 -7.83
N VAL A 22 -1.80 8.32 -8.32
CA VAL A 22 -2.26 7.04 -7.74
C VAL A 22 -1.10 6.06 -7.74
N SER A 23 -0.55 5.75 -6.55
CA SER A 23 0.45 4.70 -6.37
C SER A 23 -0.18 3.36 -5.99
N GLY A 24 -1.34 3.38 -5.35
CA GLY A 24 -2.04 2.17 -4.96
C GLY A 24 -3.56 2.32 -5.05
N ILE A 25 -4.23 1.21 -5.32
CA ILE A 25 -5.68 1.14 -5.46
C ILE A 25 -6.21 -0.15 -4.84
N THR A 26 -7.32 -0.04 -4.13
CA THR A 26 -8.06 -1.21 -3.63
C THR A 26 -9.56 -0.99 -3.66
N VAL A 27 -10.32 -2.08 -3.56
CA VAL A 27 -11.79 -2.04 -3.52
C VAL A 27 -12.26 -2.46 -2.14
N ASP A 28 -13.15 -1.66 -1.54
CA ASP A 28 -13.98 -2.08 -0.42
C ASP A 28 -15.22 -2.78 -1.00
N PRO A 29 -15.31 -4.11 -0.91
CA PRO A 29 -16.41 -4.86 -1.49
C PRO A 29 -17.73 -4.70 -0.71
N VAL A 30 -17.66 -4.28 0.55
CA VAL A 30 -18.81 -4.10 1.43
C VAL A 30 -19.51 -2.79 1.11
N LYS A 31 -18.76 -1.70 1.08
CA LYS A 31 -19.28 -0.36 0.73
C LYS A 31 -19.39 -0.14 -0.77
N LYS A 32 -18.78 -1.01 -1.58
CA LYS A 32 -18.68 -0.88 -3.04
C LYS A 32 -18.03 0.44 -3.46
N THR A 33 -16.91 0.74 -2.79
CA THR A 33 -16.10 1.92 -3.07
C THR A 33 -14.67 1.52 -3.44
N VAL A 34 -13.94 2.47 -4.00
CA VAL A 34 -12.53 2.35 -4.37
C VAL A 34 -11.74 3.30 -3.51
N TRP A 35 -10.67 2.80 -2.91
CA TRP A 35 -9.71 3.62 -2.18
C TRP A 35 -8.41 3.71 -2.97
N MET A 36 -7.85 4.91 -3.01
CA MET A 36 -6.61 5.22 -3.69
C MET A 36 -5.66 5.98 -2.76
N CYS A 37 -4.37 5.71 -2.89
CA CYS A 37 -3.31 6.45 -2.21
C CYS A 37 -2.36 7.08 -3.21
N SER A 38 -1.59 8.06 -2.75
CA SER A 38 -0.49 8.68 -3.48
C SER A 38 0.82 8.31 -2.82
N TRP A 39 1.88 8.25 -3.62
CA TRP A 39 3.22 7.86 -3.16
C TRP A 39 3.93 9.01 -2.43
N VAL A 40 3.91 10.19 -3.00
CA VAL A 40 4.69 11.34 -2.53
C VAL A 40 3.99 12.09 -1.42
N GLY A 41 4.80 12.53 -0.44
CA GLY A 41 4.34 13.11 0.80
C GLY A 41 3.69 14.48 0.76
N GLU A 42 3.64 15.21 -0.33
CA GLU A 42 2.98 16.51 -0.39
C GLU A 42 1.50 16.43 0.02
N GLU A 43 0.70 17.40 -0.26
CA GLU A 43 -0.70 17.43 0.19
C GLU A 43 -1.48 16.19 -0.27
N SER A 44 -1.20 15.68 -1.49
CA SER A 44 -1.86 14.48 -2.02
C SER A 44 -1.53 13.23 -1.22
N GLY A 45 -0.27 13.04 -0.81
CA GLY A 45 0.18 11.88 -0.03
C GLY A 45 -0.32 11.84 1.40
N ARG A 46 -0.89 12.94 1.91
CA ARG A 46 -1.46 13.00 3.28
C ARG A 46 -2.83 12.38 3.40
N HIS A 47 -3.42 11.94 2.27
CA HIS A 47 -4.81 11.51 2.25
C HIS A 47 -4.98 10.17 1.55
N LEU A 48 -6.01 9.44 1.98
CA LEU A 48 -6.66 8.41 1.19
C LEU A 48 -7.90 8.99 0.53
N TYR A 49 -8.13 8.61 -0.71
CA TYR A 49 -9.23 9.11 -1.55
C TYR A 49 -10.24 8.01 -1.79
N GLU A 50 -11.50 8.30 -1.50
CA GLU A 50 -12.62 7.37 -1.71
C GLU A 50 -13.44 7.78 -2.92
N TYR A 51 -13.69 6.81 -3.81
CA TYR A 51 -14.50 6.95 -5.01
C TYR A 51 -15.57 5.87 -5.05
N ASP A 52 -16.68 6.13 -5.72
CA ASP A 52 -17.62 5.08 -6.06
C ASP A 52 -17.09 4.20 -7.23
N LEU A 53 -17.74 3.06 -7.48
CA LEU A 53 -17.36 2.17 -8.59
C LEU A 53 -17.59 2.78 -9.98
N LYS A 54 -18.22 3.95 -10.09
CA LYS A 54 -18.37 4.69 -11.34
C LYS A 54 -17.23 5.69 -11.56
N GLY A 55 -16.44 5.96 -10.52
CA GLY A 55 -15.33 6.90 -10.53
C GLY A 55 -15.71 8.30 -10.04
N ASN A 56 -16.87 8.46 -9.40
CA ASN A 56 -17.23 9.73 -8.78
C ASN A 56 -16.50 9.87 -7.44
N TYR A 57 -15.85 11.00 -7.22
CA TYR A 57 -15.19 11.31 -5.96
C TYR A 57 -16.22 11.46 -4.83
N LEU A 58 -15.97 10.76 -3.74
CA LEU A 58 -16.83 10.80 -2.55
C LEU A 58 -16.23 11.69 -1.46
N ARG A 59 -15.00 11.39 -1.05
CA ARG A 59 -14.29 12.13 0.00
C ARG A 59 -12.80 11.78 0.02
N LYS A 60 -12.04 12.52 0.82
CA LYS A 60 -10.70 12.15 1.27
C LYS A 60 -10.63 12.12 2.79
N VAL A 61 -9.79 11.26 3.34
CA VAL A 61 -9.50 11.19 4.77
C VAL A 61 -8.03 11.49 5.01
N HIS A 62 -7.75 12.36 5.98
CA HIS A 62 -6.39 12.72 6.37
C HIS A 62 -5.80 11.60 7.23
N LEU A 63 -4.62 11.15 6.88
CA LEU A 63 -3.85 10.12 7.59
C LEU A 63 -3.12 10.71 8.79
N GLN A 64 -3.18 10.06 9.95
CA GLN A 64 -2.56 10.54 11.19
C GLN A 64 -1.95 9.37 11.99
N PRO A 65 -0.60 9.23 12.06
CA PRO A 65 0.42 9.98 11.29
C PRO A 65 0.38 9.67 9.79
N VAL A 66 1.07 10.47 9.00
CA VAL A 66 1.16 10.28 7.54
C VAL A 66 2.30 9.32 7.23
N PRO A 67 2.05 8.11 6.68
CA PRO A 67 3.11 7.26 6.16
C PRO A 67 3.81 7.94 4.99
N GLN A 68 5.11 7.67 4.83
CA GLN A 68 5.90 8.21 3.73
C GLN A 68 6.15 7.10 2.71
N TRP A 69 6.35 7.46 1.46
CA TRP A 69 6.73 6.53 0.39
C TRP A 69 5.78 5.33 0.25
N VAL A 70 4.48 5.60 0.22
CA VAL A 70 3.45 4.56 0.15
C VAL A 70 3.45 3.89 -1.22
N GLN A 71 3.63 2.56 -1.23
CA GLN A 71 3.72 1.76 -2.45
C GLN A 71 2.44 0.98 -2.77
N GLY A 72 1.67 0.63 -1.75
CA GLY A 72 0.46 -0.13 -1.95
C GLY A 72 -0.62 0.13 -0.91
N VAL A 73 -1.87 -0.14 -1.28
CA VAL A 73 -3.01 -0.13 -0.37
C VAL A 73 -3.88 -1.36 -0.61
N PHE A 74 -4.37 -1.96 0.45
CA PHE A 74 -5.25 -3.13 0.37
C PHE A 74 -6.36 -3.08 1.42
N TYR A 75 -7.58 -3.42 1.01
CA TYR A 75 -8.72 -3.57 1.91
C TYR A 75 -8.82 -5.02 2.39
N TYR A 76 -8.88 -5.21 3.69
CA TYR A 76 -9.11 -6.52 4.27
C TYR A 76 -9.89 -6.40 5.58
N ASN A 77 -10.98 -7.16 5.69
CA ASN A 77 -11.74 -7.36 6.92
C ASN A 77 -12.20 -6.07 7.63
N GLY A 78 -12.58 -5.05 6.87
CA GLY A 78 -13.07 -3.78 7.40
C GLY A 78 -12.01 -2.71 7.61
N SER A 79 -10.72 -3.05 7.45
CA SER A 79 -9.58 -2.13 7.56
C SER A 79 -8.87 -1.97 6.24
N LEU A 80 -8.15 -0.86 6.10
CA LEU A 80 -7.20 -0.64 5.02
C LEU A 80 -5.78 -0.88 5.53
N PHE A 81 -4.93 -1.44 4.68
CA PHE A 81 -3.52 -1.67 4.96
C PHE A 81 -2.69 -0.99 3.88
N MET A 82 -1.56 -0.43 4.27
CA MET A 82 -0.63 0.25 3.35
C MET A 82 0.78 -0.27 3.58
N THR A 83 1.49 -0.54 2.49
CA THR A 83 2.94 -0.72 2.52
C THR A 83 3.63 0.60 2.28
N ALA A 84 4.72 0.84 2.99
CA ALA A 84 5.53 2.04 2.84
C ALA A 84 7.02 1.65 2.77
N ASP A 85 7.69 2.17 1.74
CA ASP A 85 9.13 2.06 1.51
C ASP A 85 9.84 3.20 2.30
N ASP A 86 9.56 3.23 3.60
CA ASP A 86 10.00 4.28 4.51
C ASP A 86 11.24 3.91 5.32
N GLY A 87 11.80 2.73 5.05
CA GLY A 87 13.08 2.27 5.55
C GLY A 87 14.25 2.56 4.61
N THR A 88 15.43 2.13 5.00
CA THR A 88 16.62 2.12 4.14
C THR A 88 17.59 1.00 4.53
N ALA A 89 17.91 0.14 3.57
CA ALA A 89 18.81 -0.98 3.78
C ALA A 89 20.24 -0.53 4.14
N ASP A 90 20.66 0.64 3.69
CA ASP A 90 21.99 1.17 3.97
C ASP A 90 22.16 1.56 5.44
N ASP A 91 21.10 2.00 6.09
CA ASP A 91 21.06 2.33 7.52
C ASP A 91 20.50 1.19 8.39
N ASN A 92 20.18 0.04 7.80
CA ASN A 92 19.49 -1.09 8.41
C ASN A 92 18.12 -0.72 9.01
N GLU A 93 17.42 0.18 8.34
CA GLU A 93 16.06 0.55 8.68
C GLU A 93 15.07 -0.24 7.80
N PRO A 94 14.14 -0.99 8.39
CA PRO A 94 13.17 -1.79 7.67
C PRO A 94 11.98 -0.96 7.18
N ASP A 95 11.33 -1.46 6.14
CA ASP A 95 10.04 -0.97 5.68
C ASP A 95 8.90 -1.39 6.60
N HIS A 96 7.74 -0.74 6.43
CA HIS A 96 6.61 -0.93 7.32
C HIS A 96 5.31 -1.29 6.62
N LEU A 97 4.47 -2.04 7.36
CA LEU A 97 3.05 -2.20 7.09
C LEU A 97 2.27 -1.35 8.09
N TYR A 98 1.37 -0.54 7.56
CA TYR A 98 0.46 0.27 8.36
C TYR A 98 -0.97 -0.23 8.20
N ARG A 99 -1.72 -0.21 9.30
CA ARG A 99 -3.17 -0.38 9.32
C ARG A 99 -3.85 0.97 9.49
N ILE A 100 -4.88 1.22 8.70
CA ILE A 100 -5.60 2.48 8.70
C ILE A 100 -7.03 2.24 9.18
N ASP A 101 -7.39 2.90 10.26
CA ASP A 101 -8.74 2.91 10.79
C ASP A 101 -9.37 4.29 10.52
N ILE A 102 -10.45 4.30 9.74
CA ILE A 102 -11.18 5.53 9.43
C ILE A 102 -12.00 5.92 10.66
N THR A 103 -11.65 7.05 11.26
CA THR A 103 -12.25 7.51 12.52
C THR A 103 -13.37 8.51 12.34
N SER A 104 -13.43 9.17 11.18
CA SER A 104 -14.48 10.12 10.80
C SER A 104 -14.57 10.26 9.28
N ASP A 105 -15.46 11.13 8.80
CA ASP A 105 -15.61 11.42 7.38
C ASP A 105 -14.37 12.07 6.73
N SER A 106 -13.49 12.65 7.54
CA SER A 106 -12.31 13.39 7.08
C SER A 106 -10.98 12.93 7.67
N ASN A 107 -10.97 11.99 8.62
CA ASN A 107 -9.75 11.57 9.32
C ASN A 107 -9.66 10.06 9.46
N ALA A 108 -8.42 9.58 9.42
CA ALA A 108 -8.07 8.20 9.68
C ALA A 108 -6.87 8.13 10.64
N HIS A 109 -6.90 7.18 11.57
CA HIS A 109 -5.77 6.88 12.42
C HIS A 109 -4.92 5.78 11.81
N VAL A 110 -3.59 5.97 11.82
CA VAL A 110 -2.63 5.07 11.23
C VAL A 110 -1.83 4.38 12.32
N TYR A 111 -1.80 3.05 12.29
CA TYR A 111 -1.07 2.22 13.22
C TYR A 111 0.02 1.46 12.49
N MET A 112 1.24 1.45 13.02
CA MET A 112 2.26 0.53 12.58
C MET A 112 1.84 -0.91 12.95
N GLU A 113 1.60 -1.72 11.95
CA GLU A 113 1.10 -3.10 12.12
C GLU A 113 2.23 -4.11 12.12
N LYS A 114 3.24 -3.89 11.25
CA LYS A 114 4.41 -4.75 11.13
C LYS A 114 5.63 -3.95 10.69
N VAL A 115 6.76 -4.36 11.22
CA VAL A 115 8.12 -3.99 10.79
C VAL A 115 8.71 -5.18 10.05
N PHE A 116 9.27 -4.96 8.86
CA PHE A 116 9.81 -6.05 8.01
C PHE A 116 11.31 -6.27 8.24
N ASP A 117 11.70 -6.51 9.49
CA ASP A 117 13.10 -6.71 9.89
C ASP A 117 13.79 -7.84 9.11
N GLU A 118 13.05 -8.87 8.74
CA GLU A 118 13.55 -10.01 7.99
C GLU A 118 13.81 -9.72 6.52
N ALA A 119 13.37 -8.57 6.02
CA ALA A 119 13.42 -8.21 4.61
C ALA A 119 14.21 -6.92 4.32
N ILE A 120 14.94 -6.36 5.27
CA ILE A 120 15.66 -5.07 5.13
C ILE A 120 16.52 -5.01 3.86
N LYS A 121 17.18 -6.12 3.52
CA LYS A 121 18.08 -6.19 2.36
C LYS A 121 17.43 -6.76 1.10
N GLN A 122 16.11 -6.91 1.11
CA GLN A 122 15.38 -7.55 0.04
C GLN A 122 14.81 -6.59 -1.01
N GLY A 123 15.01 -5.30 -0.85
CA GLY A 123 14.59 -4.27 -1.79
C GLY A 123 13.43 -3.43 -1.26
N GLU A 124 12.89 -2.60 -2.13
CA GLU A 124 11.73 -1.78 -1.84
C GLU A 124 10.49 -2.65 -1.64
N ILE A 125 9.73 -2.36 -0.59
CA ILE A 125 8.43 -2.97 -0.44
C ILE A 125 7.45 -2.38 -1.46
N GLU A 126 6.69 -3.23 -2.13
CA GLU A 126 5.80 -2.81 -3.20
C GLU A 126 4.35 -3.26 -2.92
N GLY A 127 3.90 -4.20 -3.70
CA GLY A 127 2.54 -4.68 -3.65
C GLY A 127 2.24 -5.59 -2.47
N LEU A 128 0.99 -5.56 -2.05
CA LEU A 128 0.46 -6.47 -1.05
C LEU A 128 -0.92 -6.98 -1.45
N CYS A 129 -1.25 -8.18 -0.99
CA CYS A 129 -2.61 -8.69 -1.03
C CYS A 129 -2.80 -9.73 0.09
N VAL A 130 -4.04 -10.11 0.35
CA VAL A 130 -4.34 -11.21 1.27
C VAL A 130 -4.84 -12.40 0.47
N ASP A 131 -4.27 -13.57 0.69
CA ASP A 131 -4.76 -14.83 0.15
C ASP A 131 -6.16 -15.11 0.74
N PRO A 132 -7.23 -15.09 -0.07
CA PRO A 132 -8.58 -15.26 0.45
C PRO A 132 -8.85 -16.67 1.00
N SER A 133 -8.02 -17.65 0.66
CA SER A 133 -8.18 -19.04 1.12
C SER A 133 -7.60 -19.29 2.50
N THR A 134 -6.57 -18.54 2.88
CA THR A 134 -5.85 -18.74 4.14
C THR A 134 -5.92 -17.52 5.07
N GLY A 135 -6.18 -16.33 4.53
CA GLY A 135 -6.12 -15.07 5.26
C GLY A 135 -4.70 -14.55 5.46
N ASP A 136 -3.70 -15.15 4.84
CA ASP A 136 -2.31 -14.71 4.97
C ASP A 136 -2.03 -13.49 4.09
N LEU A 137 -1.20 -12.59 4.60
CA LEU A 137 -0.67 -11.46 3.85
C LEU A 137 0.45 -11.96 2.93
N LEU A 138 0.37 -11.59 1.66
CA LEU A 138 1.43 -11.76 0.67
C LEU A 138 2.02 -10.40 0.34
N VAL A 139 3.35 -10.31 0.40
CA VAL A 139 4.10 -9.07 0.14
C VAL A 139 5.13 -9.33 -0.95
N HIS A 140 5.19 -8.41 -1.89
CA HIS A 140 6.18 -8.39 -2.95
C HIS A 140 7.21 -7.27 -2.71
N MET A 141 8.48 -7.63 -2.89
CA MET A 141 9.61 -6.69 -2.88
C MET A 141 10.13 -6.48 -4.30
N ASN A 142 10.62 -5.29 -4.61
CA ASN A 142 11.13 -4.93 -5.93
C ASN A 142 12.60 -4.57 -5.88
N ARG A 143 13.45 -5.49 -6.33
CA ARG A 143 14.89 -5.21 -6.43
C ARG A 143 15.52 -5.78 -7.69
N GLY A 144 15.41 -7.04 -7.85
CA GLY A 144 15.82 -7.98 -8.85
C GLY A 144 16.54 -7.46 -10.07
N ALA A 145 15.87 -7.59 -11.20
CA ALA A 145 16.43 -7.32 -12.53
C ALA A 145 17.12 -5.96 -12.71
N ARG A 146 16.81 -5.00 -11.88
CA ARG A 146 17.43 -3.68 -11.88
C ARG A 146 18.93 -3.72 -11.63
N ILE A 147 19.38 -4.55 -10.71
CA ILE A 147 20.80 -4.75 -10.39
C ILE A 147 21.51 -5.45 -11.55
N VAL A 148 20.88 -6.48 -12.12
CA VAL A 148 21.42 -7.29 -13.18
C VAL A 148 21.50 -6.56 -14.52
N LEU A 149 20.49 -5.79 -14.85
CA LEU A 149 20.42 -5.07 -16.14
C LEU A 149 21.17 -3.73 -16.14
N GLY A 150 21.95 -3.44 -15.09
CA GLY A 150 22.86 -2.31 -15.08
C GLY A 150 22.19 -0.94 -14.95
N MET A 151 20.99 -0.88 -14.45
CA MET A 151 20.42 0.38 -13.96
C MET A 151 21.23 0.77 -12.74
N GLY A 152 22.26 1.50 -12.96
CA GLY A 152 23.36 1.92 -12.12
C GLY A 152 23.32 1.51 -10.64
N LYS A 153 24.40 1.00 -10.12
CA LYS A 153 24.64 0.67 -8.70
C LYS A 153 24.32 1.82 -7.72
N GLY A 154 23.82 2.94 -8.22
CA GLY A 154 23.59 4.15 -7.46
C GLY A 154 22.24 4.27 -6.76
N PHE A 155 21.25 3.46 -7.11
CA PHE A 155 19.93 3.64 -6.51
C PHE A 155 19.79 2.97 -5.13
N TYR A 156 20.34 1.74 -4.98
CA TYR A 156 20.21 0.97 -3.72
C TYR A 156 21.50 0.18 -3.46
N PRO A 157 22.58 0.83 -3.03
CA PRO A 157 23.87 0.16 -2.84
C PRO A 157 23.84 -0.93 -1.77
N GLY A 158 22.92 -0.85 -0.79
CA GLY A 158 22.72 -1.87 0.23
C GLY A 158 22.01 -3.14 -0.28
N TYR A 159 21.41 -3.09 -1.46
CA TYR A 159 20.70 -4.22 -2.06
C TYR A 159 21.63 -4.96 -3.03
N THR A 160 22.10 -6.12 -2.62
CA THR A 160 23.18 -6.84 -3.31
C THR A 160 22.73 -8.09 -4.05
N GLU A 161 21.51 -8.56 -3.82
CA GLU A 161 20.99 -9.80 -4.36
C GLU A 161 19.64 -9.59 -5.05
N GLU A 162 19.32 -10.43 -6.04
CA GLU A 162 18.00 -10.44 -6.67
C GLU A 162 16.95 -11.04 -5.73
N VAL A 163 15.71 -10.53 -5.81
CA VAL A 163 14.55 -11.10 -5.12
C VAL A 163 13.78 -11.99 -6.09
N HIS A 164 13.58 -13.24 -5.69
CA HIS A 164 12.80 -14.22 -6.43
C HIS A 164 11.64 -14.78 -5.61
N GLU A 165 11.30 -14.12 -4.51
CA GLU A 165 10.40 -14.62 -3.48
C GLU A 165 9.20 -13.70 -3.30
N ILE A 166 8.10 -14.29 -2.89
CA ILE A 166 6.95 -13.58 -2.32
C ILE A 166 6.90 -13.94 -0.85
N TYR A 167 6.91 -12.93 0.00
CA TYR A 167 6.85 -13.12 1.45
C TYR A 167 5.42 -13.38 1.89
N ARG A 168 5.25 -14.38 2.74
CA ARG A 168 3.95 -14.79 3.27
C ARG A 168 3.94 -14.66 4.77
N TYR A 169 2.98 -13.90 5.29
CA TYR A 169 2.83 -13.64 6.72
C TYR A 169 1.44 -14.07 7.19
N SER A 170 1.39 -14.81 8.31
CA SER A 170 0.12 -15.10 8.96
C SER A 170 -0.46 -13.84 9.57
N MET A 171 -1.67 -13.49 9.14
CA MET A 171 -2.44 -12.40 9.74
C MET A 171 -3.34 -12.96 10.84
N GLU A 172 -2.78 -13.18 12.03
CA GLU A 172 -3.59 -13.54 13.19
C GLU A 172 -4.54 -12.40 13.52
N ALA A 173 -5.83 -12.73 13.66
CA ALA A 173 -6.82 -11.77 14.12
C ALA A 173 -6.42 -11.30 15.53
N LYS A 174 -5.93 -10.07 15.65
CA LYS A 174 -5.71 -9.47 16.97
C LYS A 174 -7.05 -9.46 17.72
N GLN A 175 -7.12 -10.15 18.84
CA GLN A 175 -8.30 -10.06 19.71
C GLN A 175 -8.48 -8.59 20.09
N PRO A 176 -9.71 -8.05 20.03
CA PRO A 176 -9.96 -6.70 20.51
C PRO A 176 -9.47 -6.61 21.96
N PRO A 177 -8.90 -5.47 22.38
CA PRO A 177 -8.47 -5.30 23.76
C PRO A 177 -9.64 -5.63 24.69
N ARG A 178 -9.43 -6.53 25.62
CA ARG A 178 -10.44 -6.84 26.66
C ARG A 178 -10.73 -5.54 27.40
N ARG A 179 -11.98 -5.10 27.32
CA ARG A 179 -12.48 -3.95 28.06
C ARG A 179 -12.51 -4.23 29.56
#